data_b6c73492d12e499049e1aa7c2f7b0ee6
#
_entry.id   b6c73492d12e499049e1aa7c2f7b0ee6
#
_cell.length_a   1.000
_cell.length_b   1.000
_cell.length_c   1.000
_cell.angle_alpha   90.00
_cell.angle_beta   90.00
_cell.angle_gamma   90.00
#
_symmetry.space_group_name_H-M   'P 1'
#
loop_
_entity.id
_entity.type
_entity.pdbx_description
1 polymer ?
#
loop_
_entity_poly.entity_id
_entity_poly.type
_entity_poly.pdbx_seq_one_letter_code
_entity_poly.pdbx_strand_id
1 'polypeptide(L)'
;MARSVARRGSGYVTAMNGIVATASIDIEAPASRVWTALTEPDQIAAYMFGSRVETDWEVGHPITWNGEWEGKPYQDKGQVLAYDEPERLSVTHFSPLTGQDDLPESYHTLVYELDENDGVTTVSLSQDNNGSEEEAEHSRANWQMMLDGLKKQVEGN
;
A
#
# COMPACT_ATOMS: atom_id res chain seq x y z
N MET A 1 21.63 6.26 -2.61
CA MET A 1 21.58 6.63 -3.01
C MET A 1 21.27 6.68 -3.45
N ALA A 2 20.76 6.75 -3.05
CA ALA A 2 20.45 6.93 -3.39
C ALA A 2 20.20 6.83 -4.03
N ARG A 3 20.03 6.80 -3.80
CA ARG A 3 19.67 6.91 -4.36
C ARG A 3 19.17 6.92 -4.93
N SER A 4 18.85 6.91 -4.68
CA SER A 4 18.26 7.09 -5.11
C SER A 4 17.60 7.31 -5.58
N VAL A 5 17.39 7.40 -5.50
CA VAL A 5 16.67 7.75 -5.79
C VAL A 5 16.43 8.39 -6.29
N ALA A 6 16.49 8.70 -6.27
CA ALA A 6 16.22 9.25 -6.65
C ALA A 6 16.25 9.64 -7.44
N ARG A 7 16.47 9.72 -7.56
CA ARG A 7 16.39 10.02 -8.28
C ARG A 7 15.82 9.87 -9.11
N ARG A 8 15.71 9.54 -9.16
CA ARG A 8 15.01 9.34 -9.77
C ARG A 8 14.10 9.88 -10.04
N GLY A 9 14.17 10.11 -9.99
CA GLY A 9 13.52 10.66 -10.03
C GLY A 9 12.55 11.09 -9.93
N SER A 10 12.42 11.07 -9.89
CA SER A 10 11.42 11.62 -9.87
C SER A 10 11.01 12.35 -8.86
N GLY A 11 10.84 13.17 -8.99
CA GLY A 11 10.57 14.19 -8.16
C GLY A 11 9.58 14.02 -7.08
N TYR A 12 9.02 12.97 -6.99
CA TYR A 12 8.08 12.78 -5.92
C TYR A 12 8.65 11.89 -4.84
N VAL A 13 9.85 12.17 -4.45
CA VAL A 13 10.36 11.48 -3.29
C VAL A 13 9.46 11.85 -2.14
N THR A 14 8.63 10.93 -1.73
CA THR A 14 7.75 11.14 -0.61
C THR A 14 8.59 11.11 0.64
N ALA A 15 8.56 12.20 1.40
CA ALA A 15 9.26 12.23 2.67
C ALA A 15 8.58 11.29 3.64
N MET A 16 9.31 10.28 4.11
CA MET A 16 8.82 9.35 5.10
C MET A 16 9.10 9.90 6.49
N ASN A 17 8.11 9.81 7.36
CA ASN A 17 8.20 10.32 8.74
C ASN A 17 8.32 9.17 9.72
N GLY A 18 9.11 9.37 10.77
CA GLY A 18 9.22 8.38 11.83
C GLY A 18 9.83 7.07 11.35
N ILE A 19 9.48 6.00 12.02
CA ILE A 19 10.03 4.68 11.74
C ILE A 19 9.27 4.03 10.59
N VAL A 20 10.02 3.52 9.60
CA VAL A 20 9.44 2.93 8.39
C VAL A 20 9.46 1.40 8.48
N ALA A 21 8.31 0.79 8.21
CA ALA A 21 8.20 -0.67 8.08
C ALA A 21 8.18 -1.00 6.59
N THR A 22 8.96 -2.00 6.18
CA THR A 22 9.01 -2.42 4.77
C THR A 22 8.84 -3.93 4.67
N ALA A 23 7.99 -4.37 3.76
CA ALA A 23 7.79 -5.78 3.44
C ALA A 23 7.91 -5.94 1.93
N SER A 24 8.28 -7.13 1.46
CA SER A 24 8.37 -7.37 0.02
C SER A 24 8.09 -8.82 -0.30
N ILE A 25 7.76 -9.07 -1.57
CA ILE A 25 7.45 -10.41 -2.06
C ILE A 25 7.73 -10.48 -3.56
N ASP A 26 8.10 -11.66 -4.04
CA ASP A 26 8.24 -11.92 -5.46
C ASP A 26 7.01 -12.66 -5.97
N ILE A 27 6.41 -12.13 -7.04
CA ILE A 27 5.21 -12.70 -7.65
C ILE A 27 5.52 -13.13 -9.08
N GLU A 28 5.18 -14.37 -9.43
CA GLU A 28 5.47 -14.90 -10.77
C GLU A 28 4.41 -14.43 -11.76
N ALA A 29 4.46 -13.15 -12.09
CA ALA A 29 3.56 -12.51 -13.02
C ALA A 29 4.17 -11.18 -13.48
N PRO A 30 3.75 -10.68 -14.64
CA PRO A 30 4.23 -9.37 -15.10
C PRO A 30 3.68 -8.25 -14.21
N ALA A 31 4.40 -7.14 -14.18
CA ALA A 31 4.02 -5.99 -13.36
C ALA A 31 2.61 -5.49 -13.69
N SER A 32 2.20 -5.53 -14.96
CA SER A 32 0.86 -5.09 -15.35
C SER A 32 -0.24 -5.92 -14.67
N ARG A 33 -0.01 -7.22 -14.53
CA ARG A 33 -0.99 -8.10 -13.86
C ARG A 33 -1.05 -7.82 -12.37
N VAL A 34 0.11 -7.61 -11.75
CA VAL A 34 0.18 -7.26 -10.33
C VAL A 34 -0.49 -5.91 -10.10
N TRP A 35 -0.25 -4.96 -10.99
CA TRP A 35 -0.86 -3.63 -10.90
C TRP A 35 -2.38 -3.70 -10.90
N THR A 36 -2.94 -4.53 -11.78
CA THR A 36 -4.39 -4.74 -11.82
C THR A 36 -4.90 -5.23 -10.47
N ALA A 37 -4.19 -6.18 -9.85
CA ALA A 37 -4.60 -6.71 -8.54
C ALA A 37 -4.48 -5.65 -7.44
N LEU A 38 -3.58 -4.67 -7.59
CA LEU A 38 -3.41 -3.61 -6.60
C LEU A 38 -4.43 -2.48 -6.76
N THR A 39 -5.06 -2.34 -7.92
CA THR A 39 -5.88 -1.16 -8.21
C THR A 39 -7.34 -1.47 -8.51
N GLU A 40 -7.69 -2.68 -8.92
CA GLU A 40 -9.08 -3.04 -9.20
C GLU A 40 -9.80 -3.38 -7.91
N PRO A 41 -10.94 -2.73 -7.62
CA PRO A 41 -11.65 -2.95 -6.33
C PRO A 41 -12.00 -4.41 -6.03
N ASP A 42 -12.46 -5.16 -7.03
CA ASP A 42 -12.82 -6.56 -6.80
C ASP A 42 -11.59 -7.41 -6.47
N GLN A 43 -10.46 -7.11 -7.08
CA GLN A 43 -9.21 -7.82 -6.81
C GLN A 43 -8.73 -7.49 -5.39
N ILE A 44 -8.79 -6.21 -5.00
CA ILE A 44 -8.38 -5.78 -3.67
C ILE A 44 -9.23 -6.45 -2.60
N ALA A 45 -10.55 -6.49 -2.79
CA ALA A 45 -11.45 -7.10 -1.83
C ALA A 45 -11.12 -8.56 -1.60
N ALA A 46 -10.60 -9.25 -2.61
CA ALA A 46 -10.31 -10.69 -2.52
C ALA A 46 -9.18 -10.99 -1.52
N TYR A 47 -8.20 -10.09 -1.39
CA TYR A 47 -7.07 -10.35 -0.47
C TYR A 47 -7.04 -9.38 0.72
N MET A 48 -7.97 -8.43 0.80
CA MET A 48 -8.06 -7.50 1.93
C MET A 48 -9.35 -7.66 2.71
N PHE A 49 -9.73 -8.92 2.95
CA PHE A 49 -10.85 -9.28 3.83
C PHE A 49 -12.18 -8.60 3.47
N GLY A 50 -12.41 -8.46 2.15
CA GLY A 50 -13.67 -7.87 1.66
C GLY A 50 -13.70 -6.35 1.66
N SER A 51 -12.61 -5.70 2.00
CA SER A 51 -12.55 -4.23 2.02
C SER A 51 -12.77 -3.67 0.62
N ARG A 52 -13.65 -2.67 0.49
CA ARG A 52 -13.97 -2.05 -0.79
C ARG A 52 -13.28 -0.71 -0.92
N VAL A 53 -12.38 -0.60 -1.89
CA VAL A 53 -11.69 0.67 -2.15
C VAL A 53 -12.53 1.52 -3.10
N GLU A 54 -12.57 2.83 -2.84
CA GLU A 54 -13.23 3.80 -3.70
C GLU A 54 -12.28 4.96 -3.97
N THR A 55 -11.97 5.19 -5.23
CA THR A 55 -11.10 6.28 -5.67
C THR A 55 -11.12 6.36 -7.19
N ASP A 56 -10.76 7.51 -7.75
CA ASP A 56 -10.58 7.67 -9.19
C ASP A 56 -9.10 7.57 -9.59
N TRP A 57 -8.23 7.30 -8.63
CA TRP A 57 -6.78 7.18 -8.81
C TRP A 57 -6.08 8.45 -9.32
N GLU A 58 -6.73 9.60 -9.22
CA GLU A 58 -6.10 10.86 -9.58
C GLU A 58 -5.25 11.37 -8.41
N VAL A 59 -4.03 11.78 -8.70
CA VAL A 59 -3.14 12.33 -7.67
C VAL A 59 -3.80 13.54 -7.02
N GLY A 60 -3.80 13.55 -5.70
CA GLY A 60 -4.45 14.60 -4.92
C GLY A 60 -5.87 14.31 -4.53
N HIS A 61 -6.51 13.31 -5.15
CA HIS A 61 -7.90 12.98 -4.87
C HIS A 61 -8.01 11.97 -3.73
N PRO A 62 -9.18 11.90 -3.07
CA PRO A 62 -9.35 11.02 -1.93
C PRO A 62 -9.43 9.55 -2.32
N ILE A 63 -9.09 8.70 -1.37
CA ILE A 63 -9.27 7.26 -1.46
C ILE A 63 -9.86 6.79 -0.13
N THR A 64 -10.83 5.86 -0.20
CA THR A 64 -11.41 5.26 1.00
C THR A 64 -11.41 3.75 0.88
N TRP A 65 -11.32 3.09 2.03
CA TRP A 65 -11.40 1.63 2.15
C TRP A 65 -12.55 1.36 3.10
N ASN A 66 -13.58 0.66 2.61
CA ASN A 66 -14.81 0.42 3.36
C ASN A 66 -14.94 -1.06 3.69
N GLY A 67 -15.09 -1.39 4.96
CA GLY A 67 -15.17 -2.78 5.37
C GLY A 67 -15.91 -2.94 6.69
N GLU A 68 -15.80 -4.15 7.28
CA GLU A 68 -16.38 -4.46 8.56
C GLU A 68 -15.34 -5.08 9.48
N TRP A 69 -15.39 -4.69 10.73
CA TRP A 69 -14.56 -5.27 11.77
C TRP A 69 -15.46 -5.65 12.94
N GLU A 70 -15.48 -6.95 13.26
CA GLU A 70 -16.32 -7.49 14.34
C GLU A 70 -17.78 -7.07 14.19
N GLY A 71 -18.29 -7.14 12.95
CA GLY A 71 -19.69 -6.84 12.66
C GLY A 71 -20.01 -5.35 12.54
N LYS A 72 -19.03 -4.48 12.72
CA LYS A 72 -19.23 -3.03 12.62
C LYS A 72 -18.57 -2.46 11.39
N PRO A 73 -19.28 -1.59 10.66
CA PRO A 73 -18.67 -0.97 9.47
C PRO A 73 -17.58 0.01 9.86
N TYR A 74 -16.55 0.10 9.04
CA TYR A 74 -15.52 1.13 9.21
C TYR A 74 -15.16 1.71 7.84
N GLN A 75 -14.60 2.90 7.85
CA GLN A 75 -14.08 3.53 6.65
C GLN A 75 -12.70 4.10 6.97
N ASP A 76 -11.69 3.51 6.35
CA ASP A 76 -10.35 4.08 6.36
C ASP A 76 -10.27 5.06 5.20
N LYS A 77 -9.40 6.05 5.29
CA LYS A 77 -9.32 7.09 4.27
C LYS A 77 -7.91 7.61 4.07
N GLY A 78 -7.72 8.27 2.95
CA GLY A 78 -6.44 8.88 2.62
C GLY A 78 -6.52 9.66 1.32
N GLN A 79 -5.36 9.85 0.72
CA GLN A 79 -5.23 10.62 -0.51
C GLN A 79 -4.24 9.93 -1.43
N VAL A 80 -4.50 9.95 -2.73
CA VAL A 80 -3.58 9.39 -3.73
C VAL A 80 -2.41 10.35 -3.89
N LEU A 81 -1.19 9.87 -3.70
CA LEU A 81 0.02 10.67 -3.81
C LEU A 81 0.78 10.43 -5.12
N ALA A 82 0.75 9.20 -5.62
CA ALA A 82 1.43 8.84 -6.87
C ALA A 82 0.71 7.66 -7.52
N TYR A 83 0.59 7.70 -8.83
CA TYR A 83 -0.03 6.63 -9.61
C TYR A 83 0.72 6.50 -10.92
N ASP A 84 1.85 5.78 -10.86
CA ASP A 84 2.75 5.59 -12.00
C ASP A 84 2.71 4.14 -12.43
N GLU A 85 1.70 3.80 -13.22
CA GLU A 85 1.45 2.44 -13.68
C GLU A 85 2.55 1.96 -14.62
N PRO A 86 3.08 0.76 -14.42
CA PRO A 86 2.81 -0.22 -13.35
C PRO A 86 3.93 -0.26 -12.30
N GLU A 87 4.58 0.86 -12.02
CA GLU A 87 5.81 0.89 -11.23
C GLU A 87 5.67 1.39 -9.81
N ARG A 88 4.79 2.37 -9.59
CA ARG A 88 4.75 2.99 -8.27
C ARG A 88 3.36 3.51 -7.94
N LEU A 89 2.90 3.12 -6.76
CA LEU A 89 1.62 3.57 -6.22
C LEU A 89 1.86 4.07 -4.80
N SER A 90 1.38 5.28 -4.49
CA SER A 90 1.53 5.80 -3.13
C SER A 90 0.24 6.47 -2.69
N VAL A 91 -0.13 6.22 -1.44
CA VAL A 91 -1.33 6.80 -0.83
C VAL A 91 -1.03 7.10 0.62
N THR A 92 -1.80 8.03 1.20
CA THR A 92 -1.82 8.16 2.66
C THR A 92 -2.95 7.29 3.19
N HIS A 93 -2.91 6.98 4.48
CA HIS A 93 -3.88 6.07 5.11
C HIS A 93 -4.09 6.43 6.57
N PHE A 94 -5.36 6.52 6.95
CA PHE A 94 -5.77 6.71 8.33
C PHE A 94 -6.94 5.80 8.62
N SER A 95 -6.92 5.14 9.79
CA SER A 95 -8.02 4.29 10.22
C SER A 95 -8.60 4.79 11.54
N PRO A 96 -9.93 5.02 11.61
CA PRO A 96 -10.56 5.39 12.86
C PRO A 96 -10.49 4.28 13.91
N LEU A 97 -10.20 3.04 13.50
CA LEU A 97 -10.08 1.92 14.43
C LEU A 97 -8.88 2.04 15.36
N THR A 98 -7.92 2.92 15.04
CA THR A 98 -6.74 3.11 15.89
C THR A 98 -7.05 3.90 17.17
N GLY A 99 -8.17 4.62 17.19
CA GLY A 99 -8.51 5.48 18.30
C GLY A 99 -7.80 6.82 18.26
N GLN A 100 -6.99 7.08 17.25
CA GLN A 100 -6.30 8.37 17.10
C GLN A 100 -7.23 9.40 16.48
N ASP A 101 -6.96 10.68 16.76
CA ASP A 101 -7.69 11.77 16.13
C ASP A 101 -7.31 11.88 14.65
N ASP A 102 -8.25 12.33 13.85
CA ASP A 102 -8.03 12.52 12.41
C ASP A 102 -7.24 13.82 12.20
N LEU A 103 -5.92 13.72 12.32
CA LEU A 103 -4.98 14.82 12.16
C LEU A 103 -3.88 14.39 11.21
N PRO A 104 -3.23 15.33 10.50
CA PRO A 104 -2.17 14.95 9.55
C PRO A 104 -1.11 14.03 10.14
N GLU A 105 -0.73 14.26 11.41
CA GLU A 105 0.29 13.45 12.07
C GLU A 105 -0.17 12.03 12.39
N SER A 106 -1.46 11.73 12.22
CA SER A 106 -2.01 10.39 12.45
C SER A 106 -2.04 9.54 11.19
N TYR A 107 -1.67 10.11 10.04
CA TYR A 107 -1.69 9.39 8.77
C TYR A 107 -0.36 8.70 8.51
N HIS A 108 -0.45 7.54 7.88
CA HIS A 108 0.73 6.83 7.35
C HIS A 108 0.83 7.10 5.86
N THR A 109 2.06 7.10 5.35
CA THR A 109 2.28 7.11 3.92
C THR A 109 2.65 5.70 3.50
N LEU A 110 1.93 5.16 2.52
CA LEU A 110 2.19 3.84 1.97
C LEU A 110 2.80 4.01 0.59
N VAL A 111 3.88 3.28 0.30
CA VAL A 111 4.51 3.31 -1.02
C VAL A 111 4.67 1.87 -1.50
N TYR A 112 4.06 1.58 -2.65
CA TYR A 112 4.22 0.31 -3.35
C TYR A 112 5.14 0.54 -4.53
N GLU A 113 6.17 -0.29 -4.66
CA GLU A 113 7.07 -0.25 -5.82
C GLU A 113 7.15 -1.63 -6.44
N LEU A 114 7.01 -1.68 -7.77
CA LEU A 114 7.02 -2.92 -8.54
C LEU A 114 8.22 -2.92 -9.47
N ASP A 115 8.99 -4.01 -9.43
CA ASP A 115 10.18 -4.17 -10.26
C ASP A 115 10.10 -5.53 -10.93
N GLU A 116 9.89 -5.55 -12.24
CA GLU A 116 9.74 -6.78 -13.01
C GLU A 116 11.05 -7.19 -13.67
N ASN A 117 11.41 -8.47 -13.49
CA ASN A 117 12.59 -9.06 -14.13
C ASN A 117 12.22 -10.47 -14.57
N ASP A 118 12.30 -10.72 -15.88
CA ASP A 118 12.06 -12.06 -16.47
C ASP A 118 10.73 -12.67 -16.03
N GLY A 119 9.68 -11.84 -16.04
CA GLY A 119 8.33 -12.32 -15.74
C GLY A 119 8.02 -12.45 -14.27
N VAL A 120 8.94 -12.06 -13.41
CA VAL A 120 8.74 -12.06 -11.95
C VAL A 120 8.74 -10.61 -11.47
N THR A 121 7.73 -10.22 -10.71
CA THR A 121 7.63 -8.86 -10.18
C THR A 121 7.91 -8.90 -8.69
N THR A 122 8.89 -8.09 -8.26
CA THR A 122 9.14 -7.87 -6.84
C THR A 122 8.29 -6.69 -6.41
N VAL A 123 7.43 -6.90 -5.43
CA VAL A 123 6.59 -5.84 -4.86
C VAL A 123 7.16 -5.48 -3.51
N SER A 124 7.48 -4.20 -3.31
CA SER A 124 7.92 -3.68 -2.02
C SER A 124 6.88 -2.71 -1.51
N LEU A 125 6.53 -2.84 -0.24
CA LEU A 125 5.56 -1.95 0.40
C LEU A 125 6.20 -1.36 1.64
N SER A 126 6.22 -0.03 1.72
CA SER A 126 6.74 0.68 2.88
C SER A 126 5.63 1.49 3.52
N GLN A 127 5.63 1.51 4.85
CA GLN A 127 4.68 2.31 5.63
C GLN A 127 5.46 3.10 6.65
N ASP A 128 5.28 4.40 6.67
CA ASP A 128 5.98 5.28 7.61
C ASP A 128 5.20 5.49 8.90
N ASN A 129 5.71 6.38 9.72
CA ASN A 129 5.02 6.91 10.91
C ASN A 129 4.64 5.82 11.92
N ASN A 130 5.54 4.85 12.12
CA ASN A 130 5.37 3.89 13.21
C ASN A 130 5.98 4.51 14.47
N GLY A 131 5.30 4.37 15.61
CA GLY A 131 5.69 5.02 16.84
C GLY A 131 6.86 4.38 17.56
N SER A 132 7.21 3.15 17.20
CA SER A 132 8.30 2.41 17.82
C SER A 132 8.77 1.31 16.90
N GLU A 133 9.93 0.72 17.20
CA GLU A 133 10.43 -0.42 16.44
C GLU A 133 9.48 -1.62 16.56
N GLU A 134 8.87 -1.81 17.73
CA GLU A 134 7.90 -2.88 17.96
C GLU A 134 6.68 -2.69 17.07
N GLU A 135 6.18 -1.47 16.98
CA GLU A 135 5.04 -1.14 16.14
C GLU A 135 5.37 -1.33 14.67
N ALA A 136 6.58 -0.92 14.25
CA ALA A 136 7.03 -1.12 12.87
C ALA A 136 7.10 -2.61 12.52
N GLU A 137 7.59 -3.44 13.45
CA GLU A 137 7.67 -4.88 13.20
C GLU A 137 6.28 -5.50 13.09
N HIS A 138 5.33 -5.03 13.90
CA HIS A 138 3.95 -5.47 13.82
C HIS A 138 3.33 -5.09 12.47
N SER A 139 3.56 -3.87 12.03
CA SER A 139 3.09 -3.40 10.72
C SER A 139 3.70 -4.21 9.60
N ARG A 140 5.01 -4.46 9.67
CA ARG A 140 5.71 -5.25 8.66
C ARG A 140 5.10 -6.65 8.53
N ALA A 141 4.81 -7.29 9.66
CA ALA A 141 4.21 -8.63 9.65
C ALA A 141 2.81 -8.61 9.02
N ASN A 142 2.02 -7.59 9.33
CA ASN A 142 0.68 -7.45 8.75
C ASN A 142 0.75 -7.21 7.23
N TRP A 143 1.67 -6.36 6.80
CA TRP A 143 1.83 -6.09 5.36
C TRP A 143 2.38 -7.31 4.63
N GLN A 144 3.26 -8.09 5.27
CA GLN A 144 3.76 -9.33 4.66
C GLN A 144 2.60 -10.31 4.43
N MET A 145 1.70 -10.41 5.40
CA MET A 145 0.52 -11.28 5.26
C MET A 145 -0.37 -10.81 4.10
N MET A 146 -0.55 -9.51 3.95
CA MET A 146 -1.32 -8.95 2.86
C MET A 146 -0.65 -9.22 1.51
N LEU A 147 0.68 -9.08 1.44
CA LEU A 147 1.41 -9.36 0.22
C LEU A 147 1.34 -10.85 -0.15
N ASP A 148 1.34 -11.75 0.85
CA ASP A 148 1.15 -13.16 0.61
C ASP A 148 -0.23 -13.41 -0.03
N GLY A 149 -1.25 -12.71 0.43
CA GLY A 149 -2.59 -12.79 -0.16
C GLY A 149 -2.62 -12.28 -1.58
N LEU A 150 -1.94 -11.17 -1.84
CA LEU A 150 -1.81 -10.60 -3.18
C LEU A 150 -1.15 -11.61 -4.13
N LYS A 151 -0.07 -12.25 -3.68
CA LYS A 151 0.63 -13.26 -4.46
C LYS A 151 -0.31 -14.41 -4.82
N LYS A 152 -1.04 -14.91 -3.85
CA LYS A 152 -1.99 -16.01 -4.09
C LYS A 152 -3.08 -15.60 -5.09
N GLN A 153 -3.58 -14.38 -4.97
CA GLN A 153 -4.61 -13.87 -5.86
C GLN A 153 -4.10 -13.79 -7.30
N VAL A 154 -2.88 -13.29 -7.48
CA VAL A 154 -2.30 -13.12 -8.81
C VAL A 154 -1.89 -14.46 -9.43
N GLU A 155 -1.21 -15.31 -8.66
CA GLU A 155 -0.69 -16.59 -9.18
C GLU A 155 -1.75 -17.68 -9.25
N GLY A 156 -2.79 -17.57 -8.44
CA GLY A 156 -3.85 -18.56 -8.40
C GLY A 156 -4.83 -18.48 -9.56
N ASN A 157 -4.71 -17.43 -10.36
CA ASN A 157 -5.57 -17.24 -11.52
C ASN A 157 -4.78 -17.44 -12.82
#